data_5b218b5673129a831f16c22e7b8a4e78
#
_entry.id   5b218b5673129a831f16c22e7b8a4e78
#
_cell.length_a   1.000
_cell.length_b   1.000
_cell.length_c   1.000
_cell.angle_alpha   90.00
_cell.angle_beta   90.00
_cell.angle_gamma   90.00
#
_symmetry.space_group_name_H-M   'P 1'
#
loop_
_entity.id
_entity.type
_entity.pdbx_description
1 polymer ?
#
loop_
_entity_poly.entity_id
_entity_poly.type
_entity_poly.pdbx_seq_one_letter_code
_entity_poly.pdbx_strand_id
1 'polypeptide(L)'
;MKNKPLLFLLSVCGLLAISARGENPPAKVIFEQYMNQAQTFADNYPREKAYLHFDNTSYYVGDTIWFKAYVTLAEKQVFSSISRPLYVELVDQAGHVTDKQIIKLSQGEGNGQFVPVSYTHLRAHETVLDL
;
A
#
# COMPACT_ATOMS: atom_id res chain seq x y z
N MET A 1 -72.43 6.53 -20.43
CA MET A 1 -71.64 7.79 -20.65
C MET A 1 -70.63 7.95 -19.54
N LYS A 2 -69.38 8.11 -19.96
CA LYS A 2 -68.28 8.88 -19.35
C LYS A 2 -67.31 8.13 -18.49
N ASN A 3 -66.37 7.42 -19.15
CA ASN A 3 -65.07 7.03 -18.54
C ASN A 3 -63.90 7.66 -19.27
N LYS A 4 -64.05 8.86 -19.83
CA LYS A 4 -62.98 9.57 -20.58
C LYS A 4 -61.85 10.20 -19.72
N PRO A 5 -62.07 10.65 -18.47
CA PRO A 5 -60.97 11.24 -17.69
C PRO A 5 -59.96 10.22 -17.17
N LEU A 6 -60.37 8.97 -16.94
CA LEU A 6 -59.47 7.94 -16.43
C LEU A 6 -58.43 7.48 -17.44
N LEU A 7 -58.84 7.42 -18.75
CA LEU A 7 -57.92 7.06 -19.81
C LEU A 7 -56.88 8.17 -20.05
N PHE A 8 -57.25 9.43 -19.89
CA PHE A 8 -56.33 10.57 -20.02
C PHE A 8 -55.30 10.61 -18.92
N LEU A 9 -55.67 10.27 -17.70
CA LEU A 9 -54.78 10.21 -16.53
C LEU A 9 -53.74 9.10 -16.69
N LEU A 10 -54.13 7.94 -17.17
CA LEU A 10 -53.20 6.81 -17.48
C LEU A 10 -52.21 7.13 -18.61
N SER A 11 -52.62 7.89 -19.63
CA SER A 11 -51.76 8.34 -20.70
C SER A 11 -50.68 9.33 -20.26
N VAL A 12 -51.05 10.26 -19.36
CA VAL A 12 -50.07 11.25 -18.81
C VAL A 12 -49.08 10.59 -17.85
N CYS A 13 -49.46 9.60 -17.02
CA CYS A 13 -48.53 8.82 -16.23
C CYS A 13 -47.57 7.98 -17.07
N GLY A 14 -47.99 7.44 -18.20
CA GLY A 14 -47.13 6.69 -19.11
C GLY A 14 -46.07 7.54 -19.80
N LEU A 15 -46.37 8.81 -20.06
CA LEU A 15 -45.40 9.73 -20.68
C LEU A 15 -44.33 10.24 -19.65
N LEU A 16 -44.64 10.31 -18.39
CA LEU A 16 -43.68 10.71 -17.34
C LEU A 16 -42.70 9.60 -16.96
N ALA A 17 -42.98 8.34 -17.26
CA ALA A 17 -42.09 7.22 -16.96
C ALA A 17 -40.95 7.03 -18.00
N ILE A 18 -40.97 7.73 -19.13
CA ILE A 18 -39.98 7.56 -20.21
C ILE A 18 -38.78 8.50 -20.02
N SER A 19 -38.81 9.45 -19.11
CA SER A 19 -37.77 10.48 -18.94
C SER A 19 -36.66 10.10 -17.94
N ALA A 20 -36.68 8.92 -17.36
CA ALA A 20 -35.61 8.47 -16.43
C ALA A 20 -34.61 7.52 -17.14
N ARG A 21 -34.21 7.84 -18.37
CA ARG A 21 -32.97 7.29 -18.90
C ARG A 21 -31.84 8.11 -18.28
N GLY A 22 -31.27 7.58 -17.21
CA GLY A 22 -30.05 8.11 -16.65
C GLY A 22 -28.98 8.12 -17.74
N GLU A 23 -28.64 9.30 -18.25
CA GLU A 23 -27.47 9.46 -19.09
C GLU A 23 -26.27 9.02 -18.25
N ASN A 24 -25.48 8.10 -18.78
CA ASN A 24 -24.23 7.73 -18.16
C ASN A 24 -23.36 9.00 -17.98
N PRO A 25 -22.85 9.26 -16.80
CA PRO A 25 -22.05 10.45 -16.58
C PRO A 25 -20.88 10.47 -17.59
N PRO A 26 -20.49 11.64 -18.10
CA PRO A 26 -19.39 11.75 -19.06
C PRO A 26 -18.11 11.14 -18.43
N ALA A 27 -17.31 10.49 -19.27
CA ALA A 27 -16.09 9.76 -18.84
C ALA A 27 -15.17 10.60 -17.93
N LYS A 28 -15.12 11.92 -18.15
CA LYS A 28 -14.37 12.85 -17.31
C LYS A 28 -14.88 12.88 -15.85
N VAL A 29 -16.18 12.88 -15.65
CA VAL A 29 -16.80 12.88 -14.30
C VAL A 29 -16.52 11.56 -13.58
N ILE A 30 -16.60 10.45 -14.30
CA ILE A 30 -16.25 9.12 -13.76
C ILE A 30 -14.78 9.10 -13.35
N PHE A 31 -13.89 9.61 -14.20
CA PHE A 31 -12.46 9.67 -13.90
C PHE A 31 -12.16 10.55 -12.66
N GLU A 32 -12.73 11.75 -12.59
CA GLU A 32 -12.57 12.64 -11.44
C GLU A 32 -13.08 12.00 -10.15
N GLN A 33 -14.20 11.30 -10.21
CA GLN A 33 -14.76 10.58 -9.07
C GLN A 33 -13.84 9.44 -8.62
N TYR A 34 -13.26 8.70 -9.55
CA TYR A 34 -12.27 7.66 -9.25
C TYR A 34 -11.01 8.22 -8.60
N MET A 35 -10.50 9.33 -9.13
CA MET A 35 -9.30 10.00 -8.59
C MET A 35 -9.55 10.51 -7.17
N ASN A 36 -10.70 11.11 -6.91
CA ASN A 36 -11.08 11.58 -5.58
C ASN A 36 -11.22 10.41 -4.59
N GLN A 37 -11.80 9.29 -5.01
CA GLN A 37 -11.91 8.09 -4.17
C GLN A 37 -10.53 7.50 -3.88
N ALA A 38 -9.65 7.40 -4.86
CA ALA A 38 -8.29 6.90 -4.70
C ALA A 38 -7.49 7.79 -3.73
N GLN A 39 -7.61 9.12 -3.86
CA GLN A 39 -6.97 10.06 -2.95
C GLN A 39 -7.50 9.92 -1.52
N THR A 40 -8.81 9.85 -1.35
CA THR A 40 -9.45 9.65 -0.04
C THR A 40 -9.00 8.33 0.60
N PHE A 41 -8.87 7.27 -0.20
CA PHE A 41 -8.35 5.99 0.26
C PHE A 41 -6.88 6.11 0.74
N ALA A 42 -6.02 6.73 -0.07
CA ALA A 42 -4.61 6.92 0.28
C ALA A 42 -4.42 7.76 1.56
N ASP A 43 -5.27 8.77 1.77
CA ASP A 43 -5.22 9.61 2.97
C ASP A 43 -5.71 8.87 4.24
N ASN A 44 -6.71 7.98 4.09
CA ASN A 44 -7.26 7.21 5.22
C ASN A 44 -6.45 5.94 5.55
N TYR A 45 -5.74 5.38 4.55
CA TYR A 45 -4.93 4.16 4.67
C TYR A 45 -3.51 4.41 4.19
N PRO A 46 -2.70 5.16 4.96
CA PRO A 46 -1.33 5.44 4.58
C PRO A 46 -0.51 4.15 4.55
N ARG A 47 0.19 3.92 3.45
CA ARG A 47 1.10 2.78 3.28
C ARG A 47 2.49 3.16 3.72
N GLU A 48 3.15 2.24 4.41
CA GLU A 48 4.54 2.39 4.81
C GLU A 48 5.46 1.59 3.87
N LYS A 49 6.65 2.14 3.61
CA LYS A 49 7.74 1.47 2.91
C LYS A 49 8.94 1.38 3.83
N ALA A 50 9.49 0.17 3.96
CA ALA A 50 10.72 -0.05 4.68
C ALA A 50 11.89 -0.20 3.70
N TYR A 51 12.98 0.48 4.01
CA TYR A 51 14.24 0.43 3.28
C TYR A 51 15.37 0.08 4.26
N LEU A 52 16.23 -0.86 3.89
CA LEU A 52 17.41 -1.23 4.65
C LEU A 52 18.67 -0.78 3.91
N HIS A 53 19.43 0.09 4.54
CA HIS A 53 20.74 0.51 4.07
C HIS A 53 21.81 -0.31 4.78
N PHE A 54 22.61 -1.05 4.00
CA PHE A 54 23.69 -1.90 4.49
C PHE A 54 25.03 -1.19 4.42
N ASP A 55 25.94 -1.56 5.31
CA ASP A 55 27.31 -1.04 5.34
C ASP A 55 28.19 -1.60 4.23
N ASN A 56 27.85 -2.77 3.66
CA ASN A 56 28.57 -3.38 2.55
C ASN A 56 27.60 -4.08 1.58
N THR A 57 28.08 -4.40 0.38
CA THR A 57 27.31 -5.14 -0.66
C THR A 57 27.55 -6.64 -0.64
N SER A 58 28.58 -7.11 0.06
CA SER A 58 28.94 -8.53 0.17
C SER A 58 29.62 -8.80 1.51
N TYR A 59 29.35 -9.97 2.06
CA TYR A 59 29.85 -10.38 3.36
C TYR A 59 30.39 -11.80 3.33
N TYR A 60 31.42 -12.04 4.14
CA TYR A 60 31.98 -13.36 4.39
C TYR A 60 31.36 -13.97 5.65
N VAL A 61 31.53 -15.28 5.80
CA VAL A 61 31.11 -15.99 7.01
C VAL A 61 31.84 -15.42 8.23
N GLY A 62 31.09 -15.04 9.25
CA GLY A 62 31.62 -14.42 10.45
C GLY A 62 31.70 -12.90 10.42
N ASP A 63 31.49 -12.26 9.25
CA ASP A 63 31.33 -10.82 9.19
C ASP A 63 30.03 -10.40 9.88
N THR A 64 30.01 -9.18 10.41
CA THR A 64 28.78 -8.58 10.92
C THR A 64 28.14 -7.72 9.82
N ILE A 65 26.91 -8.04 9.46
CA ILE A 65 26.08 -7.26 8.55
C ILE A 65 25.42 -6.14 9.35
N TRP A 66 25.93 -4.92 9.22
CA TRP A 66 25.28 -3.76 9.83
C TRP A 66 24.29 -3.17 8.87
N PHE A 67 23.12 -2.76 9.40
CA PHE A 67 22.13 -2.05 8.59
C PHE A 67 21.43 -0.95 9.38
N LYS A 68 21.02 0.07 8.64
CA LYS A 68 20.11 1.10 9.10
C LYS A 68 18.79 0.95 8.36
N ALA A 69 17.70 0.94 9.12
CA ALA A 69 16.35 0.85 8.59
C ALA A 69 15.71 2.23 8.54
N TYR A 70 14.99 2.49 7.45
CA TYR A 70 14.20 3.68 7.23
C TYR A 70 12.79 3.26 6.85
N VAL A 71 11.79 3.79 7.57
CA VAL A 71 10.38 3.56 7.24
C VAL A 71 9.74 4.89 6.88
N THR A 72 9.18 4.97 5.70
CA THR A 72 8.59 6.18 5.14
C THR A 72 7.13 5.94 4.73
N LEU A 73 6.34 7.01 4.69
CA LEU A 73 5.03 7.00 4.07
C LEU A 73 5.19 7.03 2.55
N ALA A 74 4.64 6.02 1.86
CA ALA A 74 4.83 5.81 0.43
C ALA A 74 4.42 7.01 -0.43
N GLU A 75 3.32 7.66 -0.08
CA GLU A 75 2.76 8.78 -0.83
C GLU A 75 3.49 10.09 -0.59
N LYS A 76 4.01 10.30 0.63
CA LYS A 76 4.58 11.59 1.08
C LYS A 76 6.10 11.59 1.12
N GLN A 77 6.72 10.40 1.06
CA GLN A 77 8.18 10.20 1.17
C GLN A 77 8.79 10.85 2.43
N VAL A 78 8.01 10.93 3.50
CA VAL A 78 8.45 11.40 4.81
C VAL A 78 8.58 10.23 5.76
N PHE A 79 9.39 10.36 6.80
CA PHE A 79 9.52 9.33 7.82
C PHE A 79 8.18 9.04 8.49
N SER A 80 7.90 7.75 8.67
CA SER A 80 6.69 7.31 9.34
C SER A 80 6.87 7.24 10.84
N SER A 81 5.82 7.60 11.57
CA SER A 81 5.71 7.40 13.01
C SER A 81 4.64 6.38 13.39
N ILE A 82 4.05 5.70 12.39
CA ILE A 82 2.92 4.78 12.59
C ILE A 82 3.44 3.48 13.21
N SER A 83 4.33 2.78 12.50
CA SER A 83 4.93 1.53 12.98
C SER A 83 6.07 1.80 13.95
N ARG A 84 6.10 1.05 15.03
CA ARG A 84 7.20 1.10 16.03
C ARG A 84 8.11 -0.12 15.96
N PRO A 85 7.61 -1.37 15.83
CA PRO A 85 8.46 -2.53 15.57
C PRO A 85 8.64 -2.75 14.07
N LEU A 86 9.86 -3.03 13.64
CA LEU A 86 10.19 -3.54 12.32
C LEU A 86 10.75 -4.95 12.48
N TYR A 87 10.17 -5.91 11.79
CA TYR A 87 10.64 -7.28 11.73
C TYR A 87 11.59 -7.43 10.55
N VAL A 88 12.82 -7.86 10.83
CA VAL A 88 13.84 -8.06 9.80
C VAL A 88 14.30 -9.51 9.86
N GLU A 89 14.28 -10.19 8.72
CA GLU A 89 14.66 -11.58 8.59
C GLU A 89 15.84 -11.72 7.64
N LEU A 90 16.80 -12.56 8.04
CA LEU A 90 17.91 -12.99 7.20
C LEU A 90 17.52 -14.31 6.55
N VAL A 91 17.49 -14.33 5.21
CA VAL A 91 17.00 -15.48 4.43
C VAL A 91 18.16 -16.02 3.59
N ASP A 92 18.30 -17.34 3.57
CA ASP A 92 19.29 -18.01 2.73
C ASP A 92 18.84 -18.10 1.25
N GLN A 93 19.71 -18.63 0.38
CA GLN A 93 19.42 -18.77 -1.06
C GLN A 93 18.28 -19.75 -1.34
N ALA A 94 17.97 -20.67 -0.41
CA ALA A 94 16.89 -21.63 -0.54
C ALA A 94 15.54 -21.06 -0.03
N GLY A 95 15.56 -19.85 0.52
CA GLY A 95 14.36 -19.20 1.05
C GLY A 95 14.06 -19.51 2.51
N HIS A 96 14.99 -20.11 3.26
CA HIS A 96 14.81 -20.38 4.69
C HIS A 96 15.27 -19.18 5.52
N VAL A 97 14.49 -18.84 6.52
CA VAL A 97 14.88 -17.83 7.50
C VAL A 97 15.97 -18.40 8.40
N THR A 98 17.17 -17.81 8.36
CA THR A 98 18.33 -18.23 9.15
C THR A 98 18.47 -17.44 10.45
N ASP A 99 18.01 -16.20 10.44
CA ASP A 99 17.99 -15.35 11.63
C ASP A 99 16.88 -14.29 11.52
N LYS A 100 16.44 -13.72 12.64
CA LYS A 100 15.43 -12.67 12.69
C LYS A 100 15.63 -11.73 13.86
N GLN A 101 15.34 -10.46 13.63
CA GLN A 101 15.40 -9.41 14.65
C GLN A 101 14.15 -8.55 14.62
N ILE A 102 13.82 -8.00 15.78
CA ILE A 102 12.78 -6.98 15.94
C ILE A 102 13.49 -5.67 16.28
N ILE A 103 13.40 -4.72 15.35
CA ILE A 103 14.03 -3.43 15.48
C ILE A 103 13.01 -2.42 16.01
N LYS A 104 13.38 -1.70 17.05
CA LYS A 104 12.57 -0.59 17.53
C LYS A 104 12.82 0.63 16.65
N LEU A 105 11.75 1.10 16.00
CA LEU A 105 11.78 2.33 15.22
C LEU A 105 11.57 3.56 16.12
N SER A 106 12.32 4.60 15.86
CA SER A 106 12.16 5.92 16.44
C SER A 106 12.07 6.94 15.30
N GLN A 107 10.92 7.57 15.14
CA GLN A 107 10.66 8.51 14.04
C GLN A 107 10.96 7.93 12.65
N GLY A 108 10.60 6.67 12.42
CA GLY A 108 10.82 5.97 11.15
C GLY A 108 12.24 5.47 10.93
N GLU A 109 13.14 5.58 11.90
CA GLU A 109 14.52 5.08 11.81
C GLU A 109 14.80 4.02 12.84
N GLY A 110 15.67 3.05 12.48
CA GLY A 110 16.18 2.02 13.36
C GLY A 110 17.51 1.48 12.86
N ASN A 111 18.18 0.66 13.64
CA ASN A 111 19.40 -0.02 13.24
C ASN A 111 19.45 -1.42 13.82
N GLY A 112 20.17 -2.30 13.14
CA GLY A 112 20.38 -3.67 13.57
C GLY A 112 21.62 -4.28 12.95
N GLN A 113 21.87 -5.54 13.31
CA GLN A 113 23.00 -6.29 12.79
C GLN A 113 22.68 -7.78 12.75
N PHE A 114 23.25 -8.49 11.79
CA PHE A 114 23.25 -9.95 11.75
C PHE A 114 24.68 -10.47 11.70
N VAL A 115 24.90 -11.63 12.32
CA VAL A 115 26.16 -12.36 12.21
C VAL A 115 25.88 -13.72 11.57
N PRO A 116 26.08 -13.87 10.24
CA PRO A 116 25.84 -15.13 9.56
C PRO A 116 26.77 -16.22 10.09
N VAL A 117 26.21 -17.34 10.52
CA VAL A 117 26.95 -18.47 11.11
C VAL A 117 27.16 -19.63 10.13
N SER A 118 26.64 -19.55 8.91
CA SER A 118 26.76 -20.62 7.91
C SER A 118 27.24 -20.08 6.55
N TYR A 119 27.82 -20.99 5.72
CA TYR A 119 28.38 -20.72 4.40
C TYR A 119 27.29 -20.35 3.38
N THR A 120 26.76 -19.16 3.46
CA THR A 120 25.90 -18.59 2.44
C THR A 120 26.59 -17.36 1.89
N HIS A 121 26.79 -17.31 0.55
CA HIS A 121 27.20 -16.08 -0.13
C HIS A 121 26.02 -15.10 -0.04
N LEU A 122 26.03 -14.27 0.99
CA LEU A 122 25.01 -13.27 1.20
C LEU A 122 25.34 -12.05 0.31
N ARG A 123 24.49 -11.78 -0.66
CA ARG A 123 24.44 -10.47 -1.30
C ARG A 123 23.38 -9.64 -0.59
N ALA A 124 23.75 -8.47 -0.11
CA ALA A 124 22.79 -7.50 0.37
C ALA A 124 21.94 -7.03 -0.81
N HIS A 125 20.67 -7.39 -0.83
CA HIS A 125 19.68 -6.83 -1.73
C HIS A 125 18.89 -5.77 -0.96
N GLU A 126 18.89 -4.55 -1.50
CA GLU A 126 17.97 -3.54 -1.03
C GLU A 126 16.54 -4.00 -1.34
N THR A 127 15.81 -4.38 -0.31
CA THR A 127 14.41 -4.78 -0.46
C THR A 127 13.53 -3.65 0.03
N VAL A 128 12.80 -3.02 -0.88
CA VAL A 128 11.69 -2.12 -0.54
C VAL A 128 10.48 -3.00 -0.34
N LEU A 129 10.03 -3.13 0.91
CA LEU A 129 8.79 -3.81 1.25
C LEU A 129 7.69 -2.77 1.44
N ASP A 130 6.58 -2.92 0.72
CA ASP A 130 5.33 -2.24 1.01
C ASP A 130 4.68 -2.95 2.21
N LEU A 131 4.48 -2.23 3.31
CA LEU A 131 3.86 -2.69 4.54
C LEU A 131 2.37 -2.30 4.59
#